data_326deb76485c02aced6f65d1033f1f81
#
_entry.id   326deb76485c02aced6f65d1033f1f81
#
_cell.length_a   1.000
_cell.length_b   1.000
_cell.length_c   1.000
_cell.angle_alpha   90.00
_cell.angle_beta   90.00
_cell.angle_gamma   90.00
#
_symmetry.space_group_name_H-M   'P 1'
#
loop_
_entity.id
_entity.type
_entity.pdbx_description
1 polymer ?
#
loop_
_entity_poly.entity_id
_entity_poly.type
_entity_poly.pdbx_seq_one_letter_code
_entity_poly.pdbx_strand_id
1 'polypeptide(L)'
;MVLRHAATEIVHRPQPELGLGIACLGKRAPYLQGSGVVATVVDDLGLLVGAGTNRSGRGQRGEGKQGKSCYFHGGTIKSRQGGMTKRIGILTSGGDCAGLNATIRAVALRAHRGHGWTTIGIHHGTLGLLARPVAAEPLDPARLDAALARQGGTFLGSTNKGNPFAFPMPDGSLKDRSSEVVEGLRLLELDGLIGVGGDGSLGLLRRLLAPWGRPFIGIPKTIDNDVGRTERAIGYSTAVAIATEALDRLQPTGASHDRVMVLEVMGRDAGHIAIAAAIAGGADVVLLPEVRWRLSNVVQRIARLRAAGRTSALVVVAEAAGQSDDAPGPADDAPAHAGVGDWLAHRLMAATGAEARATVLGHVQRGAMPTAEDRLLASALGVRAVDLLAAGKADRMVGWWNRQVVDVPLDKVVGRSRTLDPDGTLIQTARALDICLGDAA
;
A
#
# COMPACT_ATOMS: atom_id res chain seq x y z
N MET A 1 -28.91 -41.19 -42.59
CA MET A 1 -29.63 -39.95 -42.82
C MET A 1 -28.67 -38.82 -42.48
N VAL A 2 -28.15 -38.19 -43.51
CA VAL A 2 -26.99 -37.27 -43.46
C VAL A 2 -27.51 -35.86 -43.21
N LEU A 3 -26.98 -35.12 -42.24
CA LEU A 3 -27.16 -33.67 -42.12
C LEU A 3 -25.81 -32.99 -42.19
N ARG A 4 -25.69 -32.13 -43.19
CA ARG A 4 -24.51 -31.38 -43.62
C ARG A 4 -24.24 -30.20 -42.72
N HIS A 5 -22.96 -29.96 -42.44
CA HIS A 5 -22.41 -28.71 -41.92
C HIS A 5 -22.55 -27.57 -42.95
N ALA A 6 -23.03 -26.43 -42.50
CA ALA A 6 -22.89 -25.17 -43.22
C ALA A 6 -21.82 -24.34 -42.47
N ALA A 7 -20.70 -24.15 -43.16
CA ALA A 7 -19.65 -23.21 -42.76
C ALA A 7 -20.04 -21.79 -43.23
N THR A 8 -20.07 -20.85 -42.31
CA THR A 8 -20.27 -19.42 -42.67
C THR A 8 -18.90 -18.76 -42.72
N GLU A 9 -18.48 -18.39 -43.92
CA GLU A 9 -17.32 -17.54 -44.16
C GLU A 9 -17.57 -16.11 -43.64
N ILE A 10 -16.70 -15.60 -42.79
CA ILE A 10 -16.67 -14.19 -42.41
C ILE A 10 -15.73 -13.47 -43.35
N VAL A 11 -16.31 -12.67 -44.25
CA VAL A 11 -15.60 -11.78 -45.17
C VAL A 11 -15.15 -10.53 -44.38
N HIS A 12 -13.86 -10.33 -44.21
CA HIS A 12 -13.28 -9.08 -43.74
C HIS A 12 -13.39 -8.00 -44.81
N ARG A 13 -14.12 -6.93 -44.53
CA ARG A 13 -14.03 -5.65 -45.25
C ARG A 13 -13.14 -4.67 -44.49
N PRO A 14 -12.20 -3.99 -45.14
CA PRO A 14 -11.42 -2.93 -44.49
C PRO A 14 -12.26 -1.67 -44.32
N GLN A 15 -12.17 -1.05 -43.16
CA GLN A 15 -12.76 0.27 -42.90
C GLN A 15 -11.81 1.38 -43.36
N PRO A 16 -12.34 2.51 -43.87
CA PRO A 16 -11.53 3.64 -44.30
C PRO A 16 -11.07 4.49 -43.12
N GLU A 17 -9.85 4.97 -43.23
CA GLU A 17 -9.23 5.93 -42.30
C GLU A 17 -10.01 7.24 -42.24
N LEU A 18 -10.49 7.62 -41.07
CA LEU A 18 -11.03 8.95 -40.79
C LEU A 18 -9.89 9.86 -40.33
N GLY A 19 -9.42 10.71 -41.23
CA GLY A 19 -8.52 11.81 -40.93
C GLY A 19 -9.22 12.85 -40.05
N LEU A 20 -8.74 13.03 -38.83
CA LEU A 20 -9.16 14.12 -37.96
C LEU A 20 -8.37 15.38 -38.31
N GLY A 21 -9.02 16.28 -39.06
CA GLY A 21 -8.55 17.65 -39.25
C GLY A 21 -8.80 18.48 -37.98
N ILE A 22 -7.74 18.96 -37.37
CA ILE A 22 -7.83 19.94 -36.28
C ILE A 22 -8.01 21.33 -36.86
N ALA A 23 -9.22 21.89 -36.71
CA ALA A 23 -9.48 23.28 -37.02
C ALA A 23 -9.03 24.18 -35.88
N CYS A 24 -7.99 25.01 -36.08
CA CYS A 24 -7.61 26.08 -35.20
C CYS A 24 -8.63 27.24 -35.27
N LEU A 25 -9.46 27.36 -34.25
CA LEU A 25 -10.24 28.58 -33.99
C LEU A 25 -9.48 29.54 -33.08
N GLY A 26 -8.97 30.61 -33.68
CA GLY A 26 -8.37 31.72 -32.94
C GLY A 26 -9.42 32.51 -32.16
N LYS A 27 -9.23 32.62 -30.85
CA LYS A 27 -9.86 33.68 -30.03
C LYS A 27 -8.76 34.50 -29.32
N ARG A 28 -8.83 35.80 -29.58
CA ARG A 28 -7.98 36.83 -28.97
C ARG A 28 -8.23 36.88 -27.45
N ALA A 29 -7.17 36.83 -26.68
CA ALA A 29 -7.19 37.14 -25.26
C ALA A 29 -6.79 38.63 -25.04
N PRO A 30 -7.34 39.32 -24.03
CA PRO A 30 -7.01 40.71 -23.74
C PRO A 30 -5.66 40.86 -23.06
N TYR A 31 -5.01 41.98 -23.38
CA TYR A 31 -3.74 42.44 -22.82
C TYR A 31 -3.83 42.63 -21.29
N LEU A 32 -2.88 42.02 -20.54
CA LEU A 32 -2.48 42.49 -19.22
C LEU A 32 -1.02 42.96 -19.29
N GLN A 33 -0.82 44.23 -19.05
CA GLN A 33 0.51 44.86 -18.86
C GLN A 33 1.01 44.46 -17.45
N GLY A 34 2.24 44.01 -17.37
CA GLY A 34 2.98 43.88 -16.11
C GLY A 34 4.19 42.96 -16.21
N SER A 35 5.36 43.58 -16.27
CA SER A 35 6.74 43.07 -16.04
C SER A 35 7.22 41.85 -16.85
N GLY A 36 8.11 42.12 -17.75
CA GLY A 36 8.72 41.29 -18.76
C GLY A 36 9.43 40.02 -18.32
N VAL A 37 8.90 38.94 -18.83
CA VAL A 37 9.69 37.77 -19.20
C VAL A 37 9.17 37.35 -20.58
N VAL A 38 9.98 37.54 -21.61
CA VAL A 38 9.69 37.03 -22.96
C VAL A 38 10.28 35.64 -23.04
N ALA A 39 9.42 34.64 -23.11
CA ALA A 39 9.82 33.29 -23.48
C ALA A 39 9.70 33.14 -24.99
N THR A 40 10.79 32.95 -25.69
CA THR A 40 10.82 32.59 -27.10
C THR A 40 10.89 31.06 -27.19
N VAL A 41 9.87 30.45 -27.75
CA VAL A 41 9.90 29.03 -28.10
C VAL A 41 10.56 28.91 -29.47
N VAL A 42 11.68 28.22 -29.54
CA VAL A 42 12.34 27.81 -30.78
C VAL A 42 12.15 26.32 -30.89
N ASP A 43 11.64 25.89 -32.04
CA ASP A 43 11.44 24.48 -32.39
C ASP A 43 12.78 23.72 -32.36
N ASP A 44 12.69 22.51 -31.86
CA ASP A 44 13.64 21.40 -32.03
C ASP A 44 15.01 21.42 -31.34
N LEU A 45 15.33 22.24 -30.36
CA LEU A 45 16.55 21.97 -29.58
C LEU A 45 16.61 22.82 -28.30
N GLY A 46 16.54 22.17 -27.16
CA GLY A 46 17.13 22.58 -25.87
C GLY A 46 16.82 23.99 -25.35
N LEU A 47 16.23 24.02 -24.16
CA LEU A 47 16.02 25.23 -23.38
C LEU A 47 17.36 25.91 -23.03
N LEU A 48 17.61 27.13 -23.53
CA LEU A 48 18.72 28.00 -23.10
C LEU A 48 18.20 29.11 -22.19
N VAL A 49 18.65 29.12 -20.94
CA VAL A 49 18.40 30.21 -19.99
C VAL A 49 19.45 31.27 -20.18
N GLY A 50 19.08 32.44 -20.70
CA GLY A 50 19.97 33.60 -20.82
C GLY A 50 19.86 34.49 -19.59
N ALA A 51 21.00 34.73 -18.92
CA ALA A 51 21.13 35.73 -17.85
C ALA A 51 21.34 37.12 -18.43
N GLY A 52 20.42 38.04 -18.19
CA GLY A 52 20.56 39.45 -18.55
C GLY A 52 21.31 40.23 -17.49
N THR A 53 22.43 40.87 -17.88
CA THR A 53 23.22 41.77 -17.05
C THR A 53 22.57 43.14 -16.97
N ASN A 54 22.43 43.66 -15.76
CA ASN A 54 21.88 44.98 -15.49
C ASN A 54 23.02 46.01 -15.38
N ARG A 55 22.92 47.08 -16.16
CA ARG A 55 23.82 48.24 -16.07
C ARG A 55 23.23 49.32 -15.16
N SER A 56 24.11 49.84 -14.34
CA SER A 56 24.05 50.93 -13.38
C SER A 56 23.21 52.16 -13.72
N GLY A 57 22.46 52.63 -12.70
CA GLY A 57 21.97 54.01 -12.55
C GLY A 57 22.05 54.45 -11.10
N ARG A 58 22.78 55.57 -10.85
CA ARG A 58 22.96 56.23 -9.56
C ARG A 58 21.66 56.86 -9.06
N GLY A 59 21.41 56.82 -7.72
CA GLY A 59 20.53 57.79 -7.09
C GLY A 59 20.05 57.43 -5.68
N GLN A 60 20.70 58.06 -4.71
CA GLN A 60 20.19 58.56 -3.42
C GLN A 60 19.61 57.66 -2.33
N ARG A 61 20.10 57.99 -1.15
CA ARG A 61 19.90 57.49 0.21
C ARG A 61 18.42 57.50 0.69
N GLY A 62 18.04 56.47 1.44
CA GLY A 62 16.89 56.45 2.32
C GLY A 62 17.07 55.32 3.33
N GLU A 63 17.14 55.71 4.62
CA GLU A 63 17.31 54.85 5.78
C GLU A 63 16.10 53.95 6.04
N GLY A 64 16.34 52.73 6.52
CA GLY A 64 15.44 52.15 7.48
C GLY A 64 14.84 50.82 7.17
N LYS A 65 15.27 49.85 7.95
CA LYS A 65 14.68 48.61 8.51
C LYS A 65 15.32 47.30 8.03
N GLN A 66 16.02 46.72 8.98
CA GLN A 66 16.66 45.41 8.90
C GLN A 66 15.60 44.30 8.66
N GLY A 67 15.58 43.78 7.44
CA GLY A 67 14.96 42.47 7.12
C GLY A 67 16.02 41.38 7.34
N LYS A 68 15.71 40.44 8.24
CA LYS A 68 16.56 39.25 8.47
C LYS A 68 16.55 38.40 7.21
N SER A 69 17.66 38.46 6.46
CA SER A 69 17.94 37.54 5.37
C SER A 69 18.36 36.19 5.96
N CYS A 70 17.61 35.12 5.69
CA CYS A 70 18.06 33.78 5.97
C CYS A 70 19.15 33.38 4.98
N TYR A 71 20.40 33.51 5.38
CA TYR A 71 21.53 32.92 4.65
C TYR A 71 21.54 31.42 4.89
N PHE A 72 21.29 30.63 3.85
CA PHE A 72 21.67 29.23 3.83
C PHE A 72 23.21 29.17 3.88
N HIS A 73 23.75 28.78 5.01
CA HIS A 73 25.16 28.42 5.11
C HIS A 73 25.37 27.16 4.26
N GLY A 74 26.08 27.33 3.16
CA GLY A 74 26.66 26.24 2.39
C GLY A 74 27.65 25.48 3.27
N GLY A 75 27.18 24.41 3.92
CA GLY A 75 28.02 23.48 4.63
C GLY A 75 28.97 22.82 3.63
N THR A 76 30.24 23.18 3.67
CA THR A 76 31.32 22.49 2.97
C THR A 76 31.27 21.02 3.35
N ILE A 77 30.96 20.13 2.40
CA ILE A 77 31.09 18.70 2.59
C ILE A 77 32.58 18.41 2.80
N LYS A 78 32.96 18.25 4.08
CA LYS A 78 34.29 17.75 4.41
C LYS A 78 34.38 16.32 3.87
N SER A 79 35.18 16.13 2.84
CA SER A 79 35.60 14.82 2.36
C SER A 79 36.23 14.07 3.54
N ARG A 80 35.54 13.01 4.01
CA ARG A 80 36.11 12.10 5.02
C ARG A 80 37.23 11.32 4.38
N GLN A 81 38.42 11.44 4.95
CA GLN A 81 39.56 10.58 4.70
C GLN A 81 39.17 9.12 4.87
N GLY A 82 39.45 8.28 3.86
CA GLY A 82 39.84 6.87 3.87
C GLY A 82 39.12 5.86 4.78
N GLY A 83 37.85 6.02 5.13
CA GLY A 83 37.03 4.98 5.78
C GLY A 83 36.16 4.26 4.75
N MET A 84 36.15 2.91 4.75
CA MET A 84 35.25 2.12 3.90
C MET A 84 33.81 2.63 4.06
N THR A 85 33.17 2.93 2.94
CA THR A 85 31.78 3.34 2.87
C THR A 85 30.89 2.22 3.41
N LYS A 86 30.07 2.47 4.44
CA LYS A 86 29.15 1.47 4.97
C LYS A 86 28.19 0.95 3.90
N ARG A 87 27.90 -0.33 3.97
CA ARG A 87 26.95 -1.02 3.11
C ARG A 87 25.75 -1.50 3.94
N ILE A 88 24.54 -1.08 3.60
CA ILE A 88 23.32 -1.56 4.25
C ILE A 88 22.48 -2.35 3.27
N GLY A 89 21.82 -3.39 3.76
CA GLY A 89 20.86 -4.16 2.99
C GLY A 89 19.43 -3.65 3.17
N ILE A 90 18.60 -3.86 2.15
CA ILE A 90 17.15 -3.73 2.25
C ILE A 90 16.48 -4.93 1.57
N LEU A 91 15.47 -5.48 2.20
CA LEU A 91 14.61 -6.52 1.64
C LEU A 91 13.14 -6.29 1.99
N THR A 92 12.25 -6.82 1.15
CA THR A 92 10.81 -6.89 1.37
C THR A 92 10.41 -8.34 1.65
N SER A 93 9.55 -8.57 2.66
CA SER A 93 9.13 -9.91 3.11
C SER A 93 7.63 -9.97 3.38
N GLY A 94 7.03 -11.12 3.10
CA GLY A 94 5.59 -11.34 3.19
C GLY A 94 4.83 -10.90 1.93
N GLY A 95 3.52 -10.76 2.00
CA GLY A 95 2.70 -10.26 0.89
C GLY A 95 3.12 -8.85 0.47
N ASP A 96 2.99 -8.55 -0.81
CA ASP A 96 3.25 -7.20 -1.32
C ASP A 96 2.13 -6.22 -0.98
N CYS A 97 2.40 -4.95 -1.16
CA CYS A 97 1.41 -3.88 -1.09
C CYS A 97 1.90 -2.61 -1.82
N ALA A 98 1.01 -1.67 -1.99
CA ALA A 98 1.35 -0.33 -2.47
C ALA A 98 2.25 0.42 -1.46
N GLY A 99 3.30 1.10 -1.96
CA GLY A 99 4.22 1.89 -1.13
C GLY A 99 5.58 1.24 -0.87
N LEU A 100 5.78 -0.04 -1.18
CA LEU A 100 7.08 -0.71 -1.00
C LEU A 100 8.19 -0.05 -1.81
N ASN A 101 7.94 0.29 -3.07
CA ASN A 101 8.92 0.97 -3.92
C ASN A 101 9.27 2.38 -3.40
N ALA A 102 8.30 3.10 -2.85
CA ALA A 102 8.55 4.38 -2.19
C ALA A 102 9.45 4.22 -0.95
N THR A 103 9.26 3.15 -0.17
CA THR A 103 10.09 2.80 0.98
C THR A 103 11.53 2.52 0.55
N ILE A 104 11.73 1.65 -0.43
CA ILE A 104 13.06 1.27 -0.94
C ILE A 104 13.79 2.51 -1.44
N ARG A 105 13.10 3.35 -2.22
CA ARG A 105 13.63 4.63 -2.70
C ARG A 105 14.07 5.55 -1.55
N ALA A 106 13.22 5.73 -0.55
CA ALA A 106 13.52 6.60 0.59
C ALA A 106 14.74 6.12 1.38
N VAL A 107 14.85 4.82 1.63
CA VAL A 107 16.01 4.20 2.28
C VAL A 107 17.29 4.45 1.47
N ALA A 108 17.29 4.13 0.18
CA ALA A 108 18.48 4.27 -0.65
C ALA A 108 18.92 5.74 -0.79
N LEU A 109 17.99 6.67 -1.01
CA LEU A 109 18.30 8.10 -1.09
C LEU A 109 18.83 8.65 0.23
N ARG A 110 18.22 8.25 1.38
CA ARG A 110 18.69 8.72 2.69
C ARG A 110 20.05 8.17 3.05
N ALA A 111 20.29 6.88 2.79
CA ALA A 111 21.58 6.25 3.00
C ALA A 111 22.69 6.95 2.19
N HIS A 112 22.45 7.17 0.90
CA HIS A 112 23.43 7.81 0.02
C HIS A 112 23.64 9.30 0.36
N ARG A 113 22.57 10.10 0.33
CA ARG A 113 22.67 11.56 0.46
C ARG A 113 22.97 12.02 1.88
N GLY A 114 22.42 11.30 2.88
CA GLY A 114 22.59 11.66 4.28
C GLY A 114 23.87 11.14 4.92
N HIS A 115 24.36 9.99 4.47
CA HIS A 115 25.44 9.27 5.14
C HIS A 115 26.57 8.81 4.21
N GLY A 116 26.43 8.95 2.89
CA GLY A 116 27.40 8.45 1.90
C GLY A 116 27.49 6.92 1.85
N TRP A 117 26.42 6.22 2.23
CA TRP A 117 26.37 4.77 2.30
C TRP A 117 25.87 4.15 0.99
N THR A 118 26.29 2.92 0.73
CA THR A 118 25.75 2.10 -0.36
C THR A 118 24.59 1.25 0.17
N THR A 119 23.48 1.23 -0.56
CA THR A 119 22.34 0.33 -0.26
C THR A 119 22.33 -0.84 -1.22
N ILE A 120 22.21 -2.05 -0.70
CA ILE A 120 22.09 -3.29 -1.44
C ILE A 120 20.63 -3.76 -1.36
N GLY A 121 19.95 -3.83 -2.49
CA GLY A 121 18.62 -4.39 -2.61
C GLY A 121 18.72 -5.92 -2.71
N ILE A 122 18.04 -6.64 -1.84
CA ILE A 122 18.04 -8.12 -1.81
C ILE A 122 16.72 -8.57 -2.45
N HIS A 123 16.82 -9.34 -3.53
CA HIS A 123 15.67 -9.81 -4.28
C HIS A 123 14.95 -10.95 -3.57
N HIS A 124 13.61 -10.99 -3.72
CA HIS A 124 12.74 -12.07 -3.21
C HIS A 124 12.92 -12.37 -1.72
N GLY A 125 13.26 -11.36 -0.91
CA GLY A 125 13.41 -11.49 0.54
C GLY A 125 14.45 -12.54 0.94
N THR A 126 14.07 -13.47 1.83
CA THR A 126 14.98 -14.53 2.30
C THR A 126 15.40 -15.53 1.23
N LEU A 127 14.60 -15.70 0.16
CA LEU A 127 14.98 -16.58 -0.95
C LEU A 127 16.21 -16.09 -1.70
N GLY A 128 16.34 -14.77 -1.88
CA GLY A 128 17.53 -14.20 -2.51
C GLY A 128 18.80 -14.41 -1.69
N LEU A 129 18.68 -14.43 -0.36
CA LEU A 129 19.82 -14.76 0.53
C LEU A 129 20.21 -16.24 0.50
N LEU A 130 19.26 -17.14 0.15
CA LEU A 130 19.52 -18.56 -0.04
C LEU A 130 20.08 -18.90 -1.43
N ALA A 131 19.94 -17.99 -2.39
CA ALA A 131 20.48 -18.17 -3.73
C ALA A 131 22.02 -18.14 -3.74
N ARG A 132 22.63 -18.86 -4.67
CA ARG A 132 24.08 -18.84 -4.91
C ARG A 132 24.35 -18.70 -6.41
N PRO A 133 24.87 -17.55 -6.87
CA PRO A 133 25.24 -16.36 -6.09
C PRO A 133 24.02 -15.71 -5.42
N VAL A 134 24.25 -14.94 -4.35
CA VAL A 134 23.19 -14.23 -3.63
C VAL A 134 22.49 -13.27 -4.60
N ALA A 135 21.14 -13.33 -4.66
CA ALA A 135 20.36 -12.50 -5.55
C ALA A 135 20.17 -11.08 -4.93
N ALA A 136 21.11 -10.21 -5.22
CA ALA A 136 21.12 -8.85 -4.71
C ALA A 136 21.85 -7.91 -5.68
N GLU A 137 21.51 -6.61 -5.62
CA GLU A 137 22.13 -5.57 -6.45
C GLU A 137 22.36 -4.28 -5.66
N PRO A 138 23.41 -3.51 -6.01
CA PRO A 138 23.54 -2.15 -5.52
C PRO A 138 22.42 -1.26 -6.06
N LEU A 139 21.76 -0.53 -5.17
CA LEU A 139 20.72 0.42 -5.55
C LEU A 139 21.36 1.78 -5.90
N ASP A 140 21.44 2.07 -7.20
CA ASP A 140 21.95 3.34 -7.69
C ASP A 140 20.91 4.46 -7.45
N PRO A 141 21.19 5.45 -6.59
CA PRO A 141 20.26 6.56 -6.32
C PRO A 141 19.87 7.38 -7.56
N ALA A 142 20.71 7.40 -8.59
CA ALA A 142 20.42 8.12 -9.83
C ALA A 142 19.30 7.44 -10.65
N ARG A 143 19.13 6.12 -10.49
CA ARG A 143 18.09 5.31 -11.15
C ARG A 143 16.78 5.21 -10.35
N LEU A 144 16.79 5.66 -9.09
CA LEU A 144 15.62 5.65 -8.21
C LEU A 144 14.87 7.00 -8.30
N ASP A 145 14.27 7.25 -9.44
CA ASP A 145 13.55 8.49 -9.72
C ASP A 145 12.22 8.59 -8.94
N ALA A 146 11.50 9.72 -9.13
CA ALA A 146 10.22 9.94 -8.46
C ALA A 146 9.09 9.05 -9.03
N ALA A 147 9.24 8.51 -10.25
CA ALA A 147 8.24 7.63 -10.85
C ALA A 147 8.16 6.30 -10.11
N LEU A 148 9.29 5.79 -9.59
CA LEU A 148 9.34 4.57 -8.80
C LEU A 148 8.43 4.63 -7.56
N ALA A 149 8.33 5.79 -6.90
CA ALA A 149 7.46 5.95 -5.73
C ALA A 149 5.96 5.85 -6.05
N ARG A 150 5.58 5.86 -7.34
CA ARG A 150 4.18 5.71 -7.79
C ARG A 150 3.84 4.28 -8.18
N GLN A 151 4.82 3.41 -8.30
CA GLN A 151 4.59 2.03 -8.71
C GLN A 151 4.13 1.18 -7.53
N GLY A 152 3.06 0.40 -7.74
CA GLY A 152 2.62 -0.63 -6.81
C GLY A 152 3.60 -1.80 -6.75
N GLY A 153 3.35 -2.72 -5.83
CA GLY A 153 4.22 -3.87 -5.61
C GLY A 153 5.64 -3.51 -5.17
N THR A 154 6.60 -4.36 -5.46
CA THR A 154 8.03 -4.17 -5.15
C THR A 154 8.92 -4.68 -6.28
N PHE A 155 9.83 -3.85 -6.78
CA PHE A 155 10.78 -4.26 -7.83
C PHE A 155 11.85 -5.23 -7.31
N LEU A 156 12.08 -5.28 -5.99
CA LEU A 156 12.95 -6.30 -5.39
C LEU A 156 12.27 -7.67 -5.30
N GLY A 157 10.96 -7.74 -5.54
CA GLY A 157 10.19 -8.95 -5.27
C GLY A 157 10.06 -9.22 -3.76
N SER A 158 9.14 -10.09 -3.40
CA SER A 158 8.87 -10.48 -2.01
C SER A 158 8.56 -11.96 -1.95
N THR A 159 8.62 -12.55 -0.75
CA THR A 159 8.18 -13.94 -0.54
C THR A 159 7.43 -14.06 0.77
N ASN A 160 6.34 -14.84 0.73
CA ASN A 160 5.61 -15.34 1.89
C ASN A 160 5.76 -16.86 2.06
N LYS A 161 6.61 -17.48 1.23
CA LYS A 161 6.86 -18.93 1.21
C LYS A 161 8.28 -19.23 1.66
N GLY A 162 8.48 -20.48 2.07
CA GLY A 162 9.82 -20.97 2.40
C GLY A 162 10.35 -20.42 3.72
N ASN A 163 9.71 -20.77 4.84
CA ASN A 163 10.26 -20.49 6.17
C ASN A 163 11.68 -21.07 6.27
N PRO A 164 12.74 -20.26 6.44
CA PRO A 164 14.13 -20.79 6.48
C PRO A 164 14.39 -21.81 7.59
N PHE A 165 13.63 -21.79 8.68
CA PHE A 165 13.76 -22.79 9.77
C PHE A 165 13.09 -24.13 9.46
N ALA A 166 12.20 -24.17 8.46
CA ALA A 166 11.50 -25.36 7.98
C ALA A 166 11.27 -25.19 6.48
N PHE A 167 12.34 -25.14 5.72
CA PHE A 167 12.29 -24.86 4.29
C PHE A 167 11.87 -26.11 3.53
N PRO A 168 10.82 -26.03 2.68
CA PRO A 168 10.37 -27.17 1.89
C PRO A 168 11.39 -27.51 0.79
N MET A 169 11.86 -28.74 0.79
CA MET A 169 12.79 -29.27 -0.20
C MET A 169 12.03 -29.95 -1.34
N PRO A 170 12.64 -30.14 -2.53
CA PRO A 170 11.98 -30.76 -3.68
C PRO A 170 11.50 -32.21 -3.43
N ASP A 171 12.12 -32.92 -2.48
CA ASP A 171 11.75 -34.27 -2.05
C ASP A 171 10.57 -34.29 -1.03
N GLY A 172 9.99 -33.11 -0.72
CA GLY A 172 8.93 -32.94 0.26
C GLY A 172 9.39 -32.87 1.72
N SER A 173 10.69 -33.05 2.00
CA SER A 173 11.25 -32.87 3.35
C SER A 173 11.32 -31.41 3.76
N LEU A 174 11.41 -31.16 5.07
CA LEU A 174 11.64 -29.83 5.63
C LEU A 174 13.09 -29.75 6.15
N LYS A 175 13.83 -28.73 5.73
CA LYS A 175 15.22 -28.50 6.14
C LYS A 175 15.37 -27.13 6.79
N ASP A 176 16.11 -27.06 7.90
CA ASP A 176 16.56 -25.79 8.45
C ASP A 176 17.72 -25.24 7.60
N ARG A 177 17.46 -24.13 6.92
CA ARG A 177 18.40 -23.37 6.08
C ARG A 177 18.70 -21.98 6.64
N SER A 178 18.38 -21.74 7.91
CA SER A 178 18.56 -20.43 8.55
C SER A 178 20.02 -19.97 8.56
N SER A 179 20.96 -20.90 8.75
CA SER A 179 22.39 -20.60 8.68
C SER A 179 22.86 -20.16 7.29
N GLU A 180 22.28 -20.72 6.22
CA GLU A 180 22.58 -20.33 4.83
C GLU A 180 22.11 -18.90 4.52
N VAL A 181 21.01 -18.43 5.13
CA VAL A 181 20.55 -17.04 5.01
C VAL A 181 21.56 -16.09 5.67
N VAL A 182 22.03 -16.44 6.87
CA VAL A 182 23.05 -15.64 7.58
C VAL A 182 24.37 -15.60 6.80
N GLU A 183 24.77 -16.72 6.19
CA GLU A 183 25.91 -16.77 5.28
C GLU A 183 25.73 -15.84 4.09
N GLY A 184 24.54 -15.83 3.46
CA GLY A 184 24.20 -14.89 2.37
C GLY A 184 24.41 -13.42 2.76
N LEU A 185 24.02 -13.04 3.97
CA LEU A 185 24.27 -11.69 4.49
C LEU A 185 25.75 -11.38 4.69
N ARG A 186 26.54 -12.36 5.14
CA ARG A 186 27.99 -12.21 5.30
C ARG A 186 28.68 -12.05 3.95
N LEU A 187 28.27 -12.82 2.93
CA LEU A 187 28.79 -12.71 1.56
C LEU A 187 28.52 -11.33 0.94
N LEU A 188 27.46 -10.64 1.34
CA LEU A 188 27.16 -9.28 0.89
C LEU A 188 27.94 -8.20 1.67
N GLU A 189 28.69 -8.57 2.71
CA GLU A 189 29.49 -7.67 3.57
C GLU A 189 28.67 -6.48 4.11
N LEU A 190 27.47 -6.72 4.61
CA LEU A 190 26.57 -5.69 5.09
C LEU A 190 26.89 -5.28 6.54
N ASP A 191 26.82 -3.97 6.80
CA ASP A 191 26.97 -3.38 8.14
C ASP A 191 25.64 -3.32 8.91
N GLY A 192 24.51 -3.51 8.24
CA GLY A 192 23.16 -3.51 8.82
C GLY A 192 22.12 -3.86 7.79
N LEU A 193 20.90 -4.19 8.26
CA LEU A 193 19.79 -4.58 7.40
C LEU A 193 18.51 -3.82 7.78
N ILE A 194 17.77 -3.39 6.77
CA ILE A 194 16.40 -2.91 6.88
C ILE A 194 15.46 -3.96 6.29
N GLY A 195 14.53 -4.46 7.09
CA GLY A 195 13.49 -5.40 6.66
C GLY A 195 12.13 -4.74 6.61
N VAL A 196 11.46 -4.82 5.47
CA VAL A 196 10.12 -4.28 5.28
C VAL A 196 9.12 -5.42 5.29
N GLY A 197 8.24 -5.49 6.30
CA GLY A 197 7.35 -6.63 6.47
C GLY A 197 6.22 -6.43 7.46
N GLY A 198 5.25 -7.36 7.47
CA GLY A 198 4.22 -7.46 8.50
C GLY A 198 4.77 -8.10 9.78
N ASP A 199 3.92 -8.25 10.79
CA ASP A 199 4.27 -8.79 12.10
C ASP A 199 5.04 -10.12 12.01
N GLY A 200 4.47 -11.12 11.33
CA GLY A 200 5.11 -12.43 11.18
C GLY A 200 6.45 -12.36 10.44
N SER A 201 6.57 -11.49 9.41
CA SER A 201 7.82 -11.30 8.68
C SER A 201 8.91 -10.64 9.53
N LEU A 202 8.55 -9.61 10.31
CA LEU A 202 9.49 -8.95 11.21
C LEU A 202 9.95 -9.87 12.33
N GLY A 203 9.05 -10.72 12.87
CA GLY A 203 9.38 -11.75 13.84
C GLY A 203 10.32 -12.82 13.30
N LEU A 204 10.04 -13.31 12.09
CA LEU A 204 10.91 -14.26 11.40
C LEU A 204 12.30 -13.68 11.16
N LEU A 205 12.38 -12.47 10.60
CA LEU A 205 13.64 -11.80 10.33
C LEU A 205 14.43 -11.53 11.62
N ARG A 206 13.77 -11.05 12.68
CA ARG A 206 14.40 -10.82 13.99
C ARG A 206 15.08 -12.09 14.51
N ARG A 207 14.36 -13.21 14.52
CA ARG A 207 14.89 -14.51 14.95
C ARG A 207 16.04 -14.98 14.03
N LEU A 208 15.87 -14.84 12.73
CA LEU A 208 16.82 -15.28 11.72
C LEU A 208 18.14 -14.51 11.78
N LEU A 209 18.07 -13.20 12.07
CA LEU A 209 19.21 -12.29 12.06
C LEU A 209 19.98 -12.23 13.38
N ALA A 210 19.43 -12.76 14.47
CA ALA A 210 20.09 -12.76 15.77
C ALA A 210 21.52 -13.32 15.73
N PRO A 211 21.82 -14.44 15.04
CA PRO A 211 23.18 -14.99 14.94
C PRO A 211 24.11 -14.16 14.03
N TRP A 212 23.59 -13.25 13.23
CA TRP A 212 24.39 -12.39 12.35
C TRP A 212 25.14 -11.30 13.12
N GLY A 213 24.57 -10.84 14.23
CA GLY A 213 25.21 -9.88 15.12
C GLY A 213 25.36 -8.47 14.58
N ARG A 214 24.63 -8.10 13.52
CA ARG A 214 24.61 -6.76 12.93
C ARG A 214 23.26 -6.08 13.16
N PRO A 215 23.19 -4.74 13.15
CA PRO A 215 21.96 -4.00 13.37
C PRO A 215 20.85 -4.37 12.37
N PHE A 216 19.64 -4.57 12.89
CA PHE A 216 18.42 -4.80 12.13
C PHE A 216 17.36 -3.77 12.52
N ILE A 217 16.73 -3.13 11.51
CA ILE A 217 15.60 -2.22 11.68
C ILE A 217 14.42 -2.72 10.84
N GLY A 218 13.26 -2.85 11.47
CA GLY A 218 12.00 -3.20 10.82
C GLY A 218 11.22 -1.98 10.34
N ILE A 219 10.56 -2.09 9.20
CA ILE A 219 9.57 -1.13 8.70
C ILE A 219 8.23 -1.86 8.55
N PRO A 220 7.13 -1.40 9.20
CA PRO A 220 5.85 -2.07 9.18
C PRO A 220 5.16 -1.90 7.82
N LYS A 221 4.81 -3.01 7.20
CA LYS A 221 4.15 -3.10 5.92
C LYS A 221 3.10 -4.22 5.96
N THR A 222 1.84 -3.85 5.82
CA THR A 222 0.70 -4.75 5.65
C THR A 222 -0.50 -3.93 5.19
N ILE A 223 -1.35 -4.49 4.34
CA ILE A 223 -2.63 -3.85 4.02
C ILE A 223 -3.63 -3.98 5.19
N ASP A 224 -3.46 -5.00 6.03
CA ASP A 224 -4.39 -5.38 7.10
C ASP A 224 -4.34 -4.42 8.29
N ASN A 225 -3.31 -3.56 8.37
CA ASN A 225 -3.05 -2.59 9.44
C ASN A 225 -3.00 -3.21 10.85
N ASP A 226 -2.59 -4.47 10.91
CA ASP A 226 -2.60 -5.33 12.09
C ASP A 226 -1.27 -5.36 12.87
N VAL A 227 -0.25 -4.62 12.43
CA VAL A 227 1.03 -4.52 13.15
C VAL A 227 0.87 -3.70 14.43
N GLY A 228 1.25 -4.27 15.56
CA GLY A 228 1.21 -3.59 16.85
C GLY A 228 2.17 -2.39 16.93
N ARG A 229 1.87 -1.44 17.84
CA ARG A 229 2.73 -0.28 18.12
C ARG A 229 2.93 0.70 16.95
N THR A 230 2.08 0.65 15.95
CA THR A 230 1.93 1.69 14.92
C THR A 230 0.47 1.92 14.63
N GLU A 231 0.05 3.17 14.42
CA GLU A 231 -1.32 3.50 14.03
C GLU A 231 -1.59 3.09 12.58
N ARG A 232 -0.55 3.14 11.74
CA ARG A 232 -0.63 2.85 10.31
C ARG A 232 0.56 2.04 9.82
N ALA A 233 0.27 1.06 8.98
CA ALA A 233 1.24 0.31 8.22
C ALA A 233 1.19 0.72 6.74
N ILE A 234 2.33 0.62 6.04
CA ILE A 234 2.43 0.91 4.61
C ILE A 234 1.54 -0.07 3.84
N GLY A 235 0.69 0.45 2.95
CA GLY A 235 -0.21 -0.31 2.10
C GLY A 235 -1.68 -0.27 2.54
N TYR A 236 -1.96 0.06 3.79
CA TYR A 236 -3.30 0.10 4.33
C TYR A 236 -4.18 1.17 3.67
N SER A 237 -3.70 2.41 3.59
CA SER A 237 -4.48 3.53 3.04
C SER A 237 -4.86 3.29 1.58
N THR A 238 -3.99 2.65 0.81
CA THR A 238 -4.28 2.28 -0.58
C THR A 238 -5.32 1.15 -0.64
N ALA A 239 -5.23 0.13 0.21
CA ALA A 239 -6.22 -0.94 0.25
C ALA A 239 -7.62 -0.42 0.60
N VAL A 240 -7.73 0.52 1.56
CA VAL A 240 -8.99 1.20 1.89
C VAL A 240 -9.51 2.01 0.70
N ALA A 241 -8.64 2.76 0.01
CA ALA A 241 -9.04 3.55 -1.16
C ALA A 241 -9.62 2.67 -2.28
N ILE A 242 -9.02 1.51 -2.55
CA ILE A 242 -9.52 0.56 -3.55
C ILE A 242 -10.87 -0.05 -3.15
N ALA A 243 -11.02 -0.40 -1.87
CA ALA A 243 -12.30 -0.92 -1.36
C ALA A 243 -13.41 0.15 -1.43
N THR A 244 -13.09 1.40 -1.10
CA THR A 244 -14.02 2.53 -1.22
C THR A 244 -14.42 2.79 -2.68
N GLU A 245 -13.44 2.81 -3.60
CA GLU A 245 -13.70 2.96 -5.04
C GLU A 245 -14.60 1.84 -5.57
N ALA A 246 -14.43 0.60 -5.07
CA ALA A 246 -15.31 -0.50 -5.45
C ALA A 246 -16.75 -0.26 -4.98
N LEU A 247 -16.97 0.27 -3.76
CA LEU A 247 -18.31 0.64 -3.27
C LEU A 247 -18.93 1.74 -4.12
N ASP A 248 -18.17 2.78 -4.47
CA ASP A 248 -18.64 3.87 -5.35
C ASP A 248 -19.12 3.35 -6.70
N ARG A 249 -18.51 2.29 -7.21
CA ARG A 249 -18.91 1.64 -8.48
C ARG A 249 -20.07 0.66 -8.31
N LEU A 250 -20.18 -0.01 -7.16
CA LEU A 250 -21.27 -0.96 -6.86
C LEU A 250 -22.59 -0.26 -6.54
N GLN A 251 -22.53 0.91 -5.93
CA GLN A 251 -23.70 1.66 -5.51
C GLN A 251 -24.67 1.97 -6.67
N PRO A 252 -24.25 2.60 -7.80
CA PRO A 252 -25.18 2.96 -8.89
C PRO A 252 -25.74 1.73 -9.62
N THR A 253 -24.96 0.66 -9.77
CA THR A 253 -25.47 -0.57 -10.39
C THR A 253 -26.42 -1.32 -9.46
N GLY A 254 -26.16 -1.33 -8.15
CA GLY A 254 -27.08 -1.87 -7.15
C GLY A 254 -28.41 -1.13 -7.14
N ALA A 255 -28.36 0.19 -7.15
CA ALA A 255 -29.58 1.04 -7.21
C ALA A 255 -30.37 0.86 -8.49
N SER A 256 -29.69 0.67 -9.64
CA SER A 256 -30.37 0.52 -10.94
C SER A 256 -31.17 -0.80 -11.06
N HIS A 257 -30.87 -1.79 -10.22
CA HIS A 257 -31.45 -3.12 -10.32
C HIS A 257 -32.08 -3.60 -8.98
N ASP A 258 -32.26 -2.72 -8.01
CA ASP A 258 -32.83 -3.03 -6.68
C ASP A 258 -32.11 -4.17 -5.96
N ARG A 259 -30.76 -4.21 -6.10
CA ARG A 259 -29.91 -5.31 -5.62
C ARG A 259 -29.25 -5.00 -4.28
N VAL A 260 -28.99 -6.07 -3.54
CA VAL A 260 -28.04 -6.07 -2.43
C VAL A 260 -26.66 -6.38 -2.99
N MET A 261 -25.73 -5.44 -2.88
CA MET A 261 -24.35 -5.63 -3.32
C MET A 261 -23.48 -5.95 -2.10
N VAL A 262 -22.83 -7.11 -2.13
CA VAL A 262 -21.91 -7.56 -1.08
C VAL A 262 -20.49 -7.42 -1.58
N LEU A 263 -19.68 -6.63 -0.87
CA LEU A 263 -18.25 -6.46 -1.15
C LEU A 263 -17.43 -7.20 -0.08
N GLU A 264 -16.74 -8.26 -0.49
CA GLU A 264 -15.76 -8.95 0.36
C GLU A 264 -14.39 -8.27 0.23
N VAL A 265 -13.79 -7.92 1.36
CA VAL A 265 -12.49 -7.26 1.43
C VAL A 265 -11.50 -8.09 2.24
N MET A 266 -10.22 -8.00 1.87
CA MET A 266 -9.14 -8.57 2.64
C MET A 266 -8.99 -7.85 3.99
N GLY A 267 -8.18 -8.36 4.86
CA GLY A 267 -7.89 -7.81 6.19
C GLY A 267 -7.36 -8.86 7.14
N ARG A 268 -7.25 -10.12 6.66
CA ARG A 268 -6.86 -11.25 7.48
C ARG A 268 -7.76 -11.35 8.71
N ASP A 269 -7.19 -11.42 9.92
CA ASP A 269 -7.92 -11.57 11.18
C ASP A 269 -8.44 -10.23 11.76
N ALA A 270 -8.37 -9.12 11.00
CA ALA A 270 -8.75 -7.79 11.45
C ALA A 270 -9.67 -7.05 10.45
N GLY A 271 -10.67 -6.37 10.96
CA GLY A 271 -11.69 -5.65 10.18
C GLY A 271 -11.32 -4.22 9.80
N HIS A 272 -10.03 -3.81 9.91
CA HIS A 272 -9.61 -2.42 9.68
C HIS A 272 -9.98 -1.88 8.29
N ILE A 273 -9.77 -2.67 7.23
CA ILE A 273 -10.13 -2.28 5.86
C ILE A 273 -11.65 -2.18 5.72
N ALA A 274 -12.36 -3.20 6.22
CA ALA A 274 -13.81 -3.29 6.08
C ALA A 274 -14.53 -2.11 6.73
N ILE A 275 -14.19 -1.79 7.98
CA ILE A 275 -14.84 -0.68 8.69
C ILE A 275 -14.52 0.68 8.05
N ALA A 276 -13.26 0.90 7.66
CA ALA A 276 -12.85 2.16 7.04
C ALA A 276 -13.53 2.36 5.67
N ALA A 277 -13.56 1.31 4.83
CA ALA A 277 -14.22 1.35 3.54
C ALA A 277 -15.74 1.49 3.68
N ALA A 278 -16.37 0.82 4.64
CA ALA A 278 -17.81 0.91 4.88
C ALA A 278 -18.24 2.34 5.28
N ILE A 279 -17.48 2.99 6.18
CA ILE A 279 -17.76 4.36 6.58
C ILE A 279 -17.55 5.32 5.40
N ALA A 280 -16.41 5.19 4.70
CA ALA A 280 -16.04 6.09 3.60
C ALA A 280 -16.93 5.90 2.36
N GLY A 281 -17.34 4.68 2.04
CA GLY A 281 -18.15 4.33 0.88
C GLY A 281 -19.65 4.29 1.17
N GLY A 282 -20.11 4.65 2.40
CA GLY A 282 -21.52 4.75 2.74
C GLY A 282 -22.27 3.41 2.73
N ALA A 283 -21.65 2.33 3.22
CA ALA A 283 -22.29 1.03 3.31
C ALA A 283 -23.43 1.02 4.33
N ASP A 284 -24.41 0.18 4.10
CA ASP A 284 -25.55 -0.01 5.00
C ASP A 284 -25.27 -1.05 6.10
N VAL A 285 -24.36 -1.97 5.81
CA VAL A 285 -23.93 -3.06 6.70
C VAL A 285 -22.43 -3.25 6.59
N VAL A 286 -21.78 -3.52 7.72
CA VAL A 286 -20.38 -3.98 7.75
C VAL A 286 -20.24 -5.14 8.74
N LEU A 287 -19.66 -6.26 8.28
CA LEU A 287 -19.40 -7.43 9.10
C LEU A 287 -17.90 -7.60 9.34
N LEU A 288 -17.53 -7.72 10.61
CA LEU A 288 -16.17 -7.67 11.10
C LEU A 288 -15.83 -8.92 11.92
N PRO A 289 -14.59 -9.40 11.92
CA PRO A 289 -14.19 -10.53 12.77
C PRO A 289 -14.24 -10.20 14.27
N GLU A 290 -14.10 -8.93 14.64
CA GLU A 290 -14.09 -8.48 16.04
C GLU A 290 -15.48 -8.32 16.65
N VAL A 291 -16.54 -8.33 15.83
CA VAL A 291 -17.92 -8.13 16.28
C VAL A 291 -18.74 -9.37 15.99
N ARG A 292 -19.35 -9.98 17.01
CA ARG A 292 -20.29 -11.08 16.82
C ARG A 292 -21.55 -10.57 16.14
N TRP A 293 -22.05 -11.30 15.16
CA TRP A 293 -23.16 -10.87 14.34
C TRP A 293 -24.17 -11.98 14.06
N ARG A 294 -25.39 -11.59 13.71
CA ARG A 294 -26.48 -12.49 13.34
C ARG A 294 -27.02 -12.14 11.96
N LEU A 295 -27.22 -13.15 11.14
CA LEU A 295 -27.82 -12.99 9.82
C LEU A 295 -29.21 -12.34 9.91
N SER A 296 -30.01 -12.70 10.92
CA SER A 296 -31.32 -12.10 11.17
C SER A 296 -31.28 -10.57 11.32
N ASN A 297 -30.25 -10.03 11.98
CA ASN A 297 -30.08 -8.57 12.14
C ASN A 297 -29.77 -7.90 10.80
N VAL A 298 -28.93 -8.51 9.97
CA VAL A 298 -28.63 -8.03 8.61
C VAL A 298 -29.88 -8.04 7.74
N VAL A 299 -30.65 -9.14 7.77
CA VAL A 299 -31.94 -9.26 7.06
C VAL A 299 -32.92 -8.17 7.53
N GLN A 300 -33.04 -7.95 8.84
CA GLN A 300 -33.89 -6.92 9.40
C GLN A 300 -33.44 -5.51 8.93
N ARG A 301 -32.13 -5.24 8.87
CA ARG A 301 -31.61 -3.97 8.34
C ARG A 301 -32.04 -3.76 6.88
N ILE A 302 -31.88 -4.74 6.03
CA ILE A 302 -32.30 -4.68 4.62
C ILE A 302 -33.83 -4.48 4.52
N ALA A 303 -34.60 -5.15 5.34
CA ALA A 303 -36.06 -4.97 5.38
C ALA A 303 -36.46 -3.54 5.79
N ARG A 304 -35.79 -2.95 6.78
CA ARG A 304 -36.01 -1.54 7.18
C ARG A 304 -35.68 -0.56 6.05
N LEU A 305 -34.58 -0.76 5.32
CA LEU A 305 -34.23 0.06 4.17
C LEU A 305 -35.32 0.01 3.09
N ARG A 306 -35.83 -1.17 2.79
CA ARG A 306 -36.91 -1.35 1.82
C ARG A 306 -38.22 -0.71 2.27
N ALA A 307 -38.57 -0.85 3.54
CA ALA A 307 -39.75 -0.18 4.10
C ALA A 307 -39.62 1.35 4.05
N ALA A 308 -38.41 1.90 4.09
CA ALA A 308 -38.12 3.32 3.91
C ALA A 308 -38.01 3.74 2.44
N GLY A 309 -38.32 2.85 1.48
CA GLY A 309 -38.30 3.17 0.04
C GLY A 309 -36.94 2.97 -0.66
N ARG A 310 -35.91 2.47 0.07
CA ARG A 310 -34.61 2.10 -0.53
C ARG A 310 -34.64 0.62 -0.92
N THR A 311 -34.56 0.36 -2.21
CA THR A 311 -34.65 -1.01 -2.74
C THR A 311 -33.28 -1.71 -2.84
N SER A 312 -32.18 -0.94 -2.88
CA SER A 312 -30.80 -1.44 -2.90
C SER A 312 -30.12 -1.28 -1.55
N ALA A 313 -29.09 -2.12 -1.30
CA ALA A 313 -28.24 -2.01 -0.12
C ALA A 313 -26.77 -2.36 -0.46
N LEU A 314 -25.84 -1.72 0.26
CA LEU A 314 -24.40 -2.02 0.21
C LEU A 314 -23.99 -2.73 1.51
N VAL A 315 -23.37 -3.89 1.36
CA VAL A 315 -22.85 -4.70 2.45
C VAL A 315 -21.37 -4.89 2.28
N VAL A 316 -20.56 -4.54 3.27
CA VAL A 316 -19.14 -4.86 3.32
C VAL A 316 -18.92 -6.03 4.27
N VAL A 317 -18.13 -6.99 3.87
CA VAL A 317 -17.77 -8.12 4.73
C VAL A 317 -16.26 -8.34 4.71
N ALA A 318 -15.63 -8.38 5.89
CA ALA A 318 -14.24 -8.79 6.02
C ALA A 318 -14.09 -10.29 5.74
N GLU A 319 -13.03 -10.72 5.06
CA GLU A 319 -12.78 -12.13 4.70
C GLU A 319 -12.82 -13.09 5.91
N ALA A 320 -12.49 -12.58 7.11
CA ALA A 320 -12.50 -13.33 8.37
C ALA A 320 -13.68 -12.95 9.28
N ALA A 321 -14.78 -12.41 8.76
CA ALA A 321 -15.93 -11.99 9.56
C ALA A 321 -16.62 -13.15 10.33
N GLY A 322 -16.11 -14.37 10.18
CA GLY A 322 -16.56 -15.53 10.93
C GLY A 322 -17.98 -16.02 10.58
N GLN A 323 -18.46 -16.93 11.40
CA GLN A 323 -19.82 -17.45 11.28
C GLN A 323 -20.84 -16.51 11.94
N SER A 324 -22.03 -16.46 11.37
CA SER A 324 -23.19 -15.88 12.04
C SER A 324 -23.57 -16.71 13.28
N ASP A 325 -24.02 -16.06 14.35
CA ASP A 325 -24.49 -16.75 15.56
C ASP A 325 -25.82 -17.52 15.35
N ASP A 326 -26.55 -17.26 14.27
CA ASP A 326 -27.88 -17.81 14.00
C ASP A 326 -28.04 -18.44 12.60
N ALA A 327 -26.92 -18.68 11.90
CA ALA A 327 -26.92 -19.40 10.64
C ALA A 327 -25.63 -20.25 10.50
N PRO A 328 -25.72 -21.42 9.81
CA PRO A 328 -24.53 -22.22 9.50
C PRO A 328 -23.55 -21.39 8.68
N GLY A 329 -22.25 -21.59 8.91
CA GLY A 329 -21.19 -20.83 8.26
C GLY A 329 -20.90 -21.27 6.83
N PRO A 330 -19.99 -20.55 6.14
CA PRO A 330 -19.59 -20.87 4.77
C PRO A 330 -19.03 -22.29 4.62
N ALA A 331 -18.33 -22.79 5.63
CA ALA A 331 -17.75 -24.14 5.61
C ALA A 331 -18.80 -25.26 5.62
N ASP A 332 -19.99 -24.99 6.18
CA ASP A 332 -21.03 -25.99 6.34
C ASP A 332 -21.97 -26.06 5.13
N ASP A 333 -22.04 -25.03 4.32
CA ASP A 333 -23.13 -24.78 3.38
C ASP A 333 -22.71 -24.42 1.94
N ALA A 334 -21.48 -24.02 1.73
CA ALA A 334 -21.00 -23.50 0.45
C ALA A 334 -20.04 -24.48 -0.23
N PRO A 335 -19.89 -24.43 -1.56
CA PRO A 335 -18.79 -25.10 -2.25
C PRO A 335 -17.46 -24.71 -1.60
N ALA A 336 -16.53 -25.66 -1.48
CA ALA A 336 -15.25 -25.53 -0.77
C ALA A 336 -14.35 -24.32 -1.16
N HIS A 337 -14.76 -23.53 -2.16
CA HIS A 337 -14.05 -22.38 -2.71
C HIS A 337 -14.84 -21.07 -2.68
N ALA A 338 -16.06 -21.07 -2.16
CA ALA A 338 -16.82 -19.82 -2.02
C ALA A 338 -16.35 -19.05 -0.79
N GLY A 339 -16.02 -17.76 -0.99
CA GLY A 339 -15.71 -16.83 0.11
C GLY A 339 -16.94 -16.52 0.96
N VAL A 340 -16.73 -15.83 2.09
CA VAL A 340 -17.81 -15.39 2.98
C VAL A 340 -18.80 -14.47 2.25
N GLY A 341 -18.34 -13.66 1.29
CA GLY A 341 -19.18 -12.76 0.51
C GLY A 341 -20.19 -13.49 -0.37
N ASP A 342 -19.77 -14.54 -1.07
CA ASP A 342 -20.66 -15.36 -1.91
C ASP A 342 -21.69 -16.08 -1.05
N TRP A 343 -21.26 -16.71 0.04
CA TRP A 343 -22.15 -17.34 1.01
C TRP A 343 -23.18 -16.34 1.56
N LEU A 344 -22.74 -15.15 1.98
CA LEU A 344 -23.62 -14.12 2.53
C LEU A 344 -24.65 -13.65 1.48
N ALA A 345 -24.24 -13.44 0.24
CA ALA A 345 -25.14 -13.05 -0.84
C ALA A 345 -26.25 -14.08 -1.06
N HIS A 346 -25.90 -15.38 -1.09
CA HIS A 346 -26.88 -16.46 -1.19
C HIS A 346 -27.87 -16.48 -0.03
N ARG A 347 -27.38 -16.32 1.21
CA ARG A 347 -28.22 -16.29 2.41
C ARG A 347 -29.17 -15.09 2.44
N LEU A 348 -28.66 -13.92 2.06
CA LEU A 348 -29.48 -12.70 1.97
C LEU A 348 -30.56 -12.84 0.91
N MET A 349 -30.24 -13.40 -0.25
CA MET A 349 -31.22 -13.65 -1.31
C MET A 349 -32.32 -14.60 -0.85
N ALA A 350 -31.96 -15.70 -0.19
CA ALA A 350 -32.93 -16.67 0.33
C ALA A 350 -33.84 -16.07 1.43
N ALA A 351 -33.28 -15.24 2.31
CA ALA A 351 -34.01 -14.67 3.45
C ALA A 351 -34.85 -13.43 3.12
N THR A 352 -34.43 -12.63 2.12
CA THR A 352 -35.07 -11.34 1.80
C THR A 352 -35.87 -11.35 0.49
N GLY A 353 -35.68 -12.36 -0.37
CA GLY A 353 -36.18 -12.37 -1.75
C GLY A 353 -35.57 -11.30 -2.65
N ALA A 354 -34.58 -10.52 -2.15
CA ALA A 354 -33.84 -9.56 -2.93
C ALA A 354 -32.78 -10.23 -3.77
N GLU A 355 -32.58 -9.80 -5.00
CA GLU A 355 -31.40 -10.23 -5.75
C GLU A 355 -30.13 -9.70 -5.06
N ALA A 356 -29.21 -10.60 -4.71
CA ALA A 356 -27.94 -10.25 -4.11
C ALA A 356 -26.76 -10.70 -5.00
N ARG A 357 -25.69 -9.91 -5.02
CA ARG A 357 -24.46 -10.21 -5.78
C ARG A 357 -23.25 -9.93 -4.92
N ALA A 358 -22.30 -10.86 -4.93
CA ALA A 358 -21.02 -10.66 -4.28
C ALA A 358 -19.95 -10.18 -5.27
N THR A 359 -19.04 -9.37 -4.76
CA THR A 359 -17.79 -8.98 -5.40
C THR A 359 -16.68 -9.23 -4.41
N VAL A 360 -15.76 -10.15 -4.73
CA VAL A 360 -14.59 -10.46 -3.93
C VAL A 360 -13.41 -9.67 -4.48
N LEU A 361 -12.93 -8.65 -3.77
CA LEU A 361 -11.82 -7.83 -4.23
C LEU A 361 -10.50 -8.58 -4.27
N GLY A 362 -10.21 -9.38 -3.25
CA GLY A 362 -8.99 -10.16 -3.17
C GLY A 362 -7.73 -9.32 -3.44
N HIS A 363 -6.81 -9.86 -4.22
CA HIS A 363 -5.49 -9.26 -4.48
C HIS A 363 -5.51 -7.95 -5.27
N VAL A 364 -6.63 -7.51 -5.85
CA VAL A 364 -6.75 -6.18 -6.46
C VAL A 364 -6.42 -5.08 -5.46
N GLN A 365 -6.70 -5.29 -4.16
CA GLN A 365 -6.36 -4.37 -3.08
C GLN A 365 -4.85 -4.17 -2.86
N ARG A 366 -4.00 -5.09 -3.36
CA ARG A 366 -2.54 -5.03 -3.19
C ARG A 366 -1.81 -4.35 -4.34
N GLY A 367 -2.37 -4.40 -5.56
CA GLY A 367 -1.67 -4.07 -6.81
C GLY A 367 -1.78 -2.61 -7.26
N ALA A 368 -2.48 -1.76 -6.53
CA ALA A 368 -2.73 -0.40 -6.95
C ALA A 368 -1.49 0.52 -6.83
N MET A 369 -1.55 1.64 -7.54
CA MET A 369 -0.65 2.76 -7.32
C MET A 369 -0.84 3.31 -5.91
N PRO A 370 0.23 3.50 -5.11
CA PRO A 370 0.10 3.95 -3.73
C PRO A 370 -0.53 5.35 -3.65
N THR A 371 -1.47 5.51 -2.72
CA THR A 371 -2.03 6.82 -2.37
C THR A 371 -0.96 7.79 -1.90
N ALA A 372 -1.26 9.08 -1.87
CA ALA A 372 -0.37 10.10 -1.32
C ALA A 372 0.02 9.77 0.13
N GLU A 373 -0.93 9.26 0.91
CA GLU A 373 -0.73 8.91 2.32
C GLU A 373 0.29 7.77 2.49
N ASP A 374 0.15 6.68 1.72
CA ASP A 374 1.12 5.58 1.75
C ASP A 374 2.51 6.01 1.26
N ARG A 375 2.60 6.90 0.26
CA ARG A 375 3.89 7.43 -0.20
C ARG A 375 4.57 8.29 0.87
N LEU A 376 3.83 9.14 1.57
CA LEU A 376 4.35 9.97 2.66
C LEU A 376 4.82 9.11 3.82
N LEU A 377 4.00 8.16 4.25
CA LEU A 377 4.32 7.22 5.33
C LEU A 377 5.57 6.40 4.98
N ALA A 378 5.61 5.79 3.80
CA ALA A 378 6.73 5.02 3.30
C ALA A 378 8.04 5.82 3.27
N SER A 379 7.96 7.07 2.82
CA SER A 379 9.13 7.96 2.77
C SER A 379 9.62 8.32 4.17
N ALA A 380 8.71 8.68 5.09
CA ALA A 380 9.06 9.06 6.46
C ALA A 380 9.67 7.89 7.25
N LEU A 381 9.05 6.70 7.16
CA LEU A 381 9.55 5.50 7.83
C LEU A 381 10.88 5.03 7.24
N GLY A 382 11.04 5.08 5.90
CA GLY A 382 12.28 4.72 5.23
C GLY A 382 13.46 5.61 5.64
N VAL A 383 13.26 6.93 5.69
CA VAL A 383 14.27 7.89 6.16
C VAL A 383 14.66 7.60 7.61
N ARG A 384 13.67 7.45 8.49
CA ARG A 384 13.93 7.20 9.92
C ARG A 384 14.66 5.88 10.18
N ALA A 385 14.36 4.82 9.42
CA ALA A 385 15.04 3.54 9.55
C ALA A 385 16.55 3.64 9.30
N VAL A 386 16.95 4.41 8.29
CA VAL A 386 18.38 4.69 8.01
C VAL A 386 19.02 5.51 9.13
N ASP A 387 18.31 6.53 9.64
CA ASP A 387 18.83 7.38 10.73
C ASP A 387 19.02 6.57 12.04
N LEU A 388 18.17 5.58 12.30
CA LEU A 388 18.36 4.66 13.43
C LEU A 388 19.61 3.80 13.26
N LEU A 389 19.85 3.23 12.08
CA LEU A 389 21.10 2.51 11.80
C LEU A 389 22.31 3.43 11.95
N ALA A 390 22.23 4.68 11.51
CA ALA A 390 23.31 5.65 11.65
C ALA A 390 23.60 6.02 13.10
N ALA A 391 22.57 6.04 13.94
CA ALA A 391 22.68 6.22 15.38
C ALA A 391 23.11 4.96 16.15
N GLY A 392 23.44 3.86 15.45
CA GLY A 392 23.86 2.59 16.08
C GLY A 392 22.72 1.84 16.77
N LYS A 393 21.46 2.17 16.48
CA LYS A 393 20.31 1.45 17.04
C LYS A 393 20.12 0.11 16.32
N ALA A 394 19.67 -0.88 17.08
CA ALA A 394 19.38 -2.23 16.59
C ALA A 394 18.12 -2.79 17.24
N ASP A 395 17.55 -3.85 16.62
CA ASP A 395 16.36 -4.58 17.09
C ASP A 395 15.16 -3.66 17.36
N ARG A 396 14.93 -2.73 16.42
CA ARG A 396 13.84 -1.75 16.50
C ARG A 396 12.98 -1.75 15.24
N MET A 397 11.72 -1.38 15.42
CA MET A 397 10.80 -1.06 14.32
C MET A 397 10.53 0.44 14.34
N VAL A 398 10.56 1.08 13.16
CA VAL A 398 9.97 2.40 12.99
C VAL A 398 8.46 2.27 12.93
N GLY A 399 7.73 3.26 13.44
CA GLY A 399 6.27 3.27 13.43
C GLY A 399 5.74 4.70 13.31
N TRP A 400 4.45 4.81 13.08
CA TRP A 400 3.73 6.08 13.05
C TRP A 400 2.79 6.16 14.25
N TRP A 401 3.01 7.15 15.11
CA TRP A 401 2.23 7.34 16.32
C TRP A 401 2.05 8.81 16.64
N ASN A 402 0.82 9.24 16.90
CA ASN A 402 0.49 10.62 17.22
C ASN A 402 1.14 11.63 16.25
N ARG A 403 0.97 11.40 14.92
CA ARG A 403 1.51 12.22 13.83
C ARG A 403 3.03 12.32 13.76
N GLN A 404 3.76 11.43 14.41
CA GLN A 404 5.21 11.40 14.44
C GLN A 404 5.74 10.01 14.08
N VAL A 405 6.96 10.00 13.53
CA VAL A 405 7.69 8.76 13.37
C VAL A 405 8.36 8.43 14.70
N VAL A 406 7.96 7.31 15.26
CA VAL A 406 8.54 6.74 16.49
C VAL A 406 9.40 5.53 16.18
N ASP A 407 10.19 5.07 17.15
CA ASP A 407 10.86 3.78 17.09
C ASP A 407 10.58 2.96 18.35
N VAL A 408 10.27 1.69 18.17
CA VAL A 408 9.91 0.77 19.25
C VAL A 408 10.76 -0.49 19.18
N PRO A 409 11.08 -1.12 20.33
CA PRO A 409 11.75 -2.41 20.33
C PRO A 409 10.92 -3.48 19.63
N LEU A 410 11.54 -4.31 18.79
CA LEU A 410 10.84 -5.35 18.02
C LEU A 410 10.19 -6.42 18.94
N ASP A 411 10.73 -6.67 20.12
CA ASP A 411 10.13 -7.59 21.11
C ASP A 411 8.76 -7.10 21.63
N LYS A 412 8.46 -5.80 21.49
CA LYS A 412 7.15 -5.22 21.84
C LYS A 412 6.15 -5.26 20.71
N VAL A 413 6.59 -5.66 19.51
CA VAL A 413 5.78 -5.72 18.29
C VAL A 413 5.44 -7.15 17.92
N VAL A 414 6.46 -8.00 17.81
CA VAL A 414 6.33 -9.36 17.30
C VAL A 414 5.34 -10.20 18.13
N GLY A 415 4.43 -10.90 17.42
CA GLY A 415 3.39 -11.74 18.02
C GLY A 415 2.26 -10.95 18.69
N ARG A 416 2.11 -9.68 18.37
CA ARG A 416 1.07 -8.80 18.91
C ARG A 416 0.29 -8.15 17.78
N SER A 417 -0.56 -8.94 17.14
CA SER A 417 -1.49 -8.41 16.14
C SER A 417 -2.43 -7.38 16.76
N ARG A 418 -2.70 -6.33 16.02
CA ARG A 418 -3.63 -5.26 16.40
C ARG A 418 -4.96 -5.50 15.68
N THR A 419 -5.99 -5.82 16.44
CA THR A 419 -7.37 -5.88 15.98
C THR A 419 -8.09 -4.56 16.23
N LEU A 420 -9.31 -4.41 15.72
CA LEU A 420 -10.18 -3.29 16.07
C LEU A 420 -10.62 -3.40 17.54
N ASP A 421 -10.67 -2.26 18.20
CA ASP A 421 -11.33 -2.13 19.48
C ASP A 421 -12.85 -2.05 19.25
N PRO A 422 -13.65 -2.99 19.78
CA PRO A 422 -15.12 -2.97 19.63
C PRO A 422 -15.78 -1.71 20.17
N ASP A 423 -15.12 -1.02 21.11
CA ASP A 423 -15.56 0.25 21.67
C ASP A 423 -14.82 1.45 21.05
N GLY A 424 -14.02 1.21 20.01
CA GLY A 424 -13.19 2.19 19.37
C GLY A 424 -13.98 3.17 18.49
N THR A 425 -13.33 4.30 18.18
CA THR A 425 -13.96 5.43 17.46
C THR A 425 -14.61 5.03 16.13
N LEU A 426 -13.99 4.16 15.33
CA LEU A 426 -14.55 3.77 14.03
C LEU A 426 -15.82 2.92 14.20
N ILE A 427 -15.87 2.03 15.18
CA ILE A 427 -17.08 1.24 15.48
C ILE A 427 -18.20 2.16 15.95
N GLN A 428 -17.90 3.08 16.87
CA GLN A 428 -18.88 4.09 17.34
C GLN A 428 -19.35 4.99 16.20
N THR A 429 -18.45 5.40 15.30
CA THR A 429 -18.79 6.19 14.12
C THR A 429 -19.74 5.44 13.19
N ALA A 430 -19.44 4.16 12.90
CA ALA A 430 -20.31 3.34 12.07
C ALA A 430 -21.73 3.23 12.66
N ARG A 431 -21.83 2.94 13.96
CA ARG A 431 -23.13 2.90 14.66
C ARG A 431 -23.86 4.25 14.61
N ALA A 432 -23.17 5.36 14.84
CA ALA A 432 -23.75 6.70 14.80
C ALA A 432 -24.24 7.10 13.39
N LEU A 433 -23.65 6.53 12.34
CA LEU A 433 -24.08 6.68 10.94
C LEU A 433 -25.16 5.66 10.53
N ASP A 434 -25.71 4.90 11.47
CA ASP A 434 -26.71 3.85 11.23
C ASP A 434 -26.20 2.72 10.31
N ILE A 435 -24.88 2.46 10.30
CA ILE A 435 -24.29 1.31 9.63
C ILE A 435 -24.48 0.10 10.56
N CYS A 436 -25.18 -0.92 10.09
CA CYS A 436 -25.44 -2.14 10.86
C CYS A 436 -24.18 -3.00 10.93
N LEU A 437 -23.76 -3.37 12.15
CA LEU A 437 -22.65 -4.31 12.36
C LEU A 437 -23.13 -5.78 12.47
N GLY A 438 -24.44 -6.01 12.36
CA GLY A 438 -25.03 -7.33 12.53
C GLY A 438 -25.17 -7.79 13.98
N ASP A 439 -24.67 -7.04 14.95
CA ASP A 439 -24.86 -7.26 16.38
C ASP A 439 -26.27 -6.87 16.85
N ALA A 440 -26.60 -7.15 18.10
CA ALA A 440 -27.85 -6.67 18.69
C ALA A 440 -27.81 -5.15 18.78
N ALA A 441 -28.88 -4.50 18.30
CA ALA A 441 -29.06 -3.06 18.38
C ALA A 441 -29.29 -2.61 19.83
#